data_f444f53f7c66112ec380c6dc17af70a6
#
_entry.id   f444f53f7c66112ec380c6dc17af70a6
#
_cell.length_a   1.000
_cell.length_b   1.000
_cell.length_c   1.000
_cell.angle_alpha   90.00
_cell.angle_beta   90.00
_cell.angle_gamma   90.00
#
_symmetry.space_group_name_H-M   'P 1'
#
loop_
_entity.id
_entity.type
_entity.pdbx_description
1 polymer ?
#
loop_
_entity_poly.entity_id
_entity_poly.type
_entity_poly.pdbx_seq_one_letter_code
_entity_poly.pdbx_strand_id
1 'polypeptide(L)'
;MSKGILTVTVNPAVDVTVTLPPGKITDFDEAGSTHDSAHLRMRCSTNCVLSAGGKGVNVARVLRVLRARVLAAGITGGETGEFFQKLLRKENIPAAFLPVKGPTRLNVTILGPRPGGRGRVIQEGPWLTPQEVQRFEIRYRQWLRHSRLVVLAGRNAVGAPVDWYARLVRLARKEGVPAAVDTSGRPLRAALNASPFLVKPNREEAEEVLGGRLDSPAKIKEAVRRFHARGVRVVLLSLGEWGAVGSDGKEIWHARPPRILPGNEVGCGDALLAGFLSAFKRKSLPEALRRGVACGTANALNPVPGLIDPGQLRQLEKKMSR
;
A
#
# COMPACT_ATOMS: atom_id res chain seq x y z
N MET A 1 6.49 9.14 -26.45
CA MET A 1 5.91 8.01 -25.69
C MET A 1 5.02 8.53 -24.57
N SER A 2 3.83 7.95 -24.34
CA SER A 2 2.94 8.41 -23.25
C SER A 2 3.56 8.13 -21.87
N LYS A 3 3.52 9.12 -20.97
CA LYS A 3 4.07 9.03 -19.60
C LYS A 3 3.27 8.03 -18.75
N GLY A 4 3.96 7.20 -17.94
CA GLY A 4 3.38 6.20 -17.03
C GLY A 4 3.12 6.71 -15.62
N ILE A 5 2.73 5.79 -14.71
CA ILE A 5 2.67 6.03 -13.27
C ILE A 5 3.98 5.53 -12.66
N LEU A 6 4.64 6.36 -11.87
CA LEU A 6 5.78 5.97 -11.05
C LEU A 6 5.26 5.55 -9.67
N THR A 7 5.62 4.36 -9.20
CA THR A 7 5.36 3.97 -7.80
C THR A 7 6.68 3.90 -7.05
N VAL A 8 6.75 4.54 -5.91
CA VAL A 8 7.97 4.63 -5.09
C VAL A 8 7.78 3.88 -3.79
N THR A 9 8.70 2.95 -3.52
CA THR A 9 8.79 2.18 -2.27
C THR A 9 10.17 2.38 -1.67
N VAL A 10 10.28 3.31 -0.71
CA VAL A 10 11.56 3.63 -0.07
C VAL A 10 11.98 2.64 1.01
N ASN A 11 11.14 1.67 1.33
CA ASN A 11 11.41 0.60 2.30
C ASN A 11 10.72 -0.71 1.84
N PRO A 12 11.14 -1.29 0.69
CA PRO A 12 10.59 -2.54 0.18
C PRO A 12 10.94 -3.72 1.08
N ALA A 13 10.31 -4.86 0.83
CA ALA A 13 10.57 -6.10 1.53
C ALA A 13 10.46 -7.29 0.61
N VAL A 14 11.12 -8.39 0.96
CA VAL A 14 10.69 -9.72 0.50
C VAL A 14 9.63 -10.19 1.49
N ASP A 15 8.41 -10.39 1.02
CA ASP A 15 7.30 -10.90 1.81
C ASP A 15 7.25 -12.43 1.71
N VAL A 16 7.28 -13.10 2.86
CA VAL A 16 7.13 -14.55 3.02
C VAL A 16 5.75 -14.79 3.62
N THR A 17 4.85 -15.40 2.85
CA THR A 17 3.51 -15.78 3.33
C THR A 17 3.44 -17.29 3.51
N VAL A 18 3.25 -17.73 4.74
CA VAL A 18 3.11 -19.15 5.10
C VAL A 18 1.65 -19.40 5.46
N THR A 19 1.01 -20.35 4.78
CA THR A 19 -0.34 -20.79 5.12
C THR A 19 -0.27 -22.09 5.90
N LEU A 20 -0.82 -22.11 7.10
CA LEU A 20 -0.88 -23.30 7.93
C LEU A 20 -2.08 -24.18 7.52
N PRO A 21 -1.90 -25.50 7.44
CA PRO A 21 -2.98 -26.42 7.11
C PRO A 21 -4.06 -26.41 8.21
N PRO A 22 -5.32 -26.76 7.87
CA PRO A 22 -6.37 -26.98 8.87
C PRO A 22 -5.92 -28.11 9.82
N GLY A 23 -6.02 -27.88 11.11
CA GLY A 23 -5.63 -28.79 12.18
C GLY A 23 -5.68 -28.06 13.51
N LYS A 24 -5.72 -28.76 14.63
CA LYS A 24 -5.73 -28.13 15.96
C LYS A 24 -4.51 -27.21 16.12
N ILE A 25 -4.69 -25.91 15.88
CA ILE A 25 -3.85 -24.89 16.47
C ILE A 25 -4.39 -24.75 17.89
N THR A 26 -3.81 -25.48 18.81
CA THR A 26 -3.90 -25.10 20.19
C THR A 26 -2.88 -23.97 20.32
N ASP A 27 -3.44 -22.77 20.51
CA ASP A 27 -2.88 -21.69 21.27
C ASP A 27 -1.70 -20.92 20.67
N PHE A 28 -2.01 -19.96 19.80
CA PHE A 28 -1.60 -18.61 20.02
C PHE A 28 -2.75 -17.94 20.80
N ASP A 29 -3.10 -18.50 21.95
CA ASP A 29 -4.02 -17.85 22.83
C ASP A 29 -3.31 -16.73 23.56
N GLU A 30 -4.02 -15.61 23.68
CA GLU A 30 -3.65 -14.42 24.41
C GLU A 30 -2.95 -14.76 25.72
N ALA A 31 -1.79 -14.15 25.92
CA ALA A 31 -1.00 -14.29 27.13
C ALA A 31 -1.86 -14.10 28.39
N GLY A 32 -2.09 -15.15 29.12
CA GLY A 32 -2.87 -15.02 30.38
C GLY A 32 -3.03 -16.26 31.22
N SER A 33 -2.28 -17.35 31.08
CA SER A 33 -2.24 -18.36 32.13
C SER A 33 -0.90 -19.10 32.20
N THR A 34 -0.37 -19.02 33.37
CA THR A 34 0.80 -19.67 33.95
C THR A 34 0.80 -21.18 33.81
N HIS A 35 2.04 -21.72 33.62
CA HIS A 35 2.43 -23.12 33.76
C HIS A 35 1.99 -24.08 32.67
N ASP A 36 2.76 -24.15 31.57
CA ASP A 36 3.45 -25.40 31.23
C ASP A 36 4.48 -25.14 30.11
N SER A 37 5.58 -25.88 30.14
CA SER A 37 6.71 -25.80 29.22
C SER A 37 6.23 -25.63 27.76
N ALA A 38 6.47 -24.45 27.19
CA ALA A 38 6.20 -24.13 25.80
C ALA A 38 7.08 -24.99 24.89
N HIS A 39 6.68 -26.20 24.63
CA HIS A 39 7.20 -26.95 23.49
C HIS A 39 6.77 -26.24 22.23
N LEU A 40 7.69 -25.55 21.59
CA LEU A 40 7.52 -24.99 20.25
C LEU A 40 7.16 -26.19 19.33
N ARG A 41 5.87 -26.43 19.12
CA ARG A 41 5.40 -27.50 18.23
C ARG A 41 5.72 -27.08 16.81
N MET A 42 6.74 -27.72 16.23
CA MET A 42 7.11 -27.54 14.84
C MET A 42 5.95 -27.98 13.94
N ARG A 43 5.51 -27.09 13.04
CA ARG A 43 4.48 -27.39 12.04
C ARG A 43 5.07 -27.23 10.65
N CYS A 44 4.88 -28.27 9.83
CA CYS A 44 5.25 -28.20 8.43
C CYS A 44 4.12 -27.54 7.64
N SER A 45 4.44 -26.47 6.91
CA SER A 45 3.56 -25.88 5.91
C SER A 45 4.01 -26.35 4.53
N THR A 46 3.07 -26.78 3.72
CA THR A 46 3.32 -27.12 2.31
C THR A 46 3.14 -25.89 1.39
N ASN A 47 2.63 -24.79 1.91
CA ASN A 47 2.32 -23.60 1.11
C ASN A 47 3.06 -22.38 1.66
N CYS A 48 4.22 -22.10 1.06
CA CYS A 48 5.01 -20.90 1.32
C CYS A 48 5.14 -20.08 0.03
N VAL A 49 4.65 -18.85 0.04
CA VAL A 49 4.71 -17.94 -1.10
C VAL A 49 5.68 -16.81 -0.81
N LEU A 50 6.64 -16.62 -1.72
CA LEU A 50 7.60 -15.52 -1.69
C LEU A 50 7.18 -14.47 -2.73
N SER A 51 7.07 -13.22 -2.33
CA SER A 51 6.69 -12.12 -3.21
C SER A 51 7.50 -10.86 -2.95
N ALA A 52 7.67 -10.05 -3.99
CA ALA A 52 8.19 -8.70 -3.81
C ALA A 52 7.14 -7.84 -3.12
N GLY A 53 7.46 -7.30 -1.95
CA GLY A 53 6.55 -6.58 -1.09
C GLY A 53 6.86 -5.09 -0.94
N GLY A 54 5.93 -4.42 -0.29
CA GLY A 54 5.93 -2.98 -0.07
C GLY A 54 4.78 -2.29 -0.80
N LYS A 55 4.15 -1.30 -0.15
CA LYS A 55 2.92 -0.68 -0.64
C LYS A 55 3.02 -0.20 -2.10
N GLY A 56 4.10 0.49 -2.49
CA GLY A 56 4.27 0.96 -3.87
C GLY A 56 4.43 -0.16 -4.90
N VAL A 57 5.05 -1.29 -4.50
CA VAL A 57 5.15 -2.50 -5.33
C VAL A 57 3.78 -3.15 -5.50
N ASN A 58 2.98 -3.25 -4.44
CA ASN A 58 1.62 -3.75 -4.52
C ASN A 58 0.75 -2.89 -5.46
N VAL A 59 0.86 -1.56 -5.36
CA VAL A 59 0.22 -0.64 -6.31
C VAL A 59 0.68 -0.91 -7.75
N ALA A 60 1.99 -1.11 -7.98
CA ALA A 60 2.52 -1.41 -9.31
C ALA A 60 1.97 -2.72 -9.87
N ARG A 61 1.91 -3.77 -9.04
CA ARG A 61 1.37 -5.09 -9.40
C ARG A 61 -0.08 -4.98 -9.89
N VAL A 62 -0.94 -4.32 -9.10
CA VAL A 62 -2.34 -4.10 -9.49
C VAL A 62 -2.45 -3.26 -10.77
N LEU A 63 -1.68 -2.17 -10.88
CA LEU A 63 -1.67 -1.34 -12.10
C LEU A 63 -1.25 -2.14 -13.35
N ARG A 64 -0.32 -3.09 -13.23
CA ARG A 64 0.06 -4.01 -14.32
C ARG A 64 -1.11 -4.90 -14.75
N VAL A 65 -1.81 -5.51 -13.79
CA VAL A 65 -3.02 -6.30 -14.08
C VAL A 65 -4.08 -5.44 -14.79
N LEU A 66 -4.21 -4.17 -14.40
CA LEU A 66 -5.11 -3.19 -15.03
C LEU A 66 -4.57 -2.61 -16.35
N ARG A 67 -3.47 -3.16 -16.89
CA ARG A 67 -2.82 -2.75 -18.14
C ARG A 67 -2.39 -1.27 -18.15
N ALA A 68 -2.14 -0.69 -16.99
CA ALA A 68 -1.57 0.65 -16.90
C ALA A 68 -0.06 0.63 -17.11
N ARG A 69 0.50 1.68 -17.73
CA ARG A 69 1.96 1.86 -17.79
C ARG A 69 2.46 2.27 -16.41
N VAL A 70 3.32 1.44 -15.83
CA VAL A 70 3.88 1.67 -14.50
C VAL A 70 5.37 1.38 -14.47
N LEU A 71 6.10 2.12 -13.65
CA LEU A 71 7.48 1.86 -13.24
C LEU A 71 7.49 1.78 -11.71
N ALA A 72 7.92 0.65 -11.16
CA ALA A 72 8.18 0.50 -9.74
C ALA A 72 9.61 0.98 -9.45
N ALA A 73 9.77 1.86 -8.48
CA ALA A 73 11.07 2.40 -8.11
C ALA A 73 11.23 2.44 -6.58
N GLY A 74 12.47 2.51 -6.13
CA GLY A 74 12.78 2.54 -4.70
C GLY A 74 14.25 2.27 -4.44
N ILE A 75 14.53 1.65 -3.30
CA ILE A 75 15.86 1.23 -2.90
C ILE A 75 15.87 -0.28 -2.63
N THR A 76 16.99 -0.95 -2.88
CA THR A 76 17.22 -2.36 -2.51
C THR A 76 18.68 -2.54 -2.13
N GLY A 77 18.99 -3.55 -1.30
CA GLY A 77 20.38 -3.85 -0.96
C GLY A 77 20.57 -5.29 -0.50
N GLY A 78 21.81 -5.76 -0.58
CA GLY A 78 22.21 -7.11 -0.22
C GLY A 78 21.58 -8.20 -1.10
N GLU A 79 21.84 -9.45 -0.78
CA GLU A 79 21.30 -10.62 -1.47
C GLU A 79 19.77 -10.67 -1.49
N THR A 80 19.13 -10.25 -0.40
CA THR A 80 17.67 -10.13 -0.32
C THR A 80 17.14 -9.09 -1.29
N GLY A 81 17.90 -8.02 -1.57
CA GLY A 81 17.57 -7.03 -2.59
C GLY A 81 17.67 -7.56 -4.01
N GLU A 82 18.68 -8.39 -4.30
CA GLU A 82 18.80 -9.09 -5.59
C GLU A 82 17.64 -10.08 -5.79
N PHE A 83 17.32 -10.82 -4.73
CA PHE A 83 16.20 -11.75 -4.75
C PHE A 83 14.87 -11.02 -4.95
N PHE A 84 14.64 -9.90 -4.27
CA PHE A 84 13.49 -9.03 -4.49
C PHE A 84 13.36 -8.59 -5.95
N GLN A 85 14.45 -8.19 -6.59
CA GLN A 85 14.45 -7.81 -8.00
C GLN A 85 14.18 -9.01 -8.94
N LYS A 86 14.63 -10.23 -8.58
CA LYS A 86 14.27 -11.47 -9.29
C LYS A 86 12.76 -11.71 -9.24
N LEU A 87 12.12 -11.50 -8.07
CA LEU A 87 10.67 -11.64 -7.91
C LEU A 87 9.91 -10.64 -8.80
N LEU A 88 10.33 -9.36 -8.84
CA LEU A 88 9.72 -8.37 -9.73
C LEU A 88 9.83 -8.74 -11.22
N ARG A 89 10.98 -9.29 -11.64
CA ARG A 89 11.17 -9.79 -13.01
C ARG A 89 10.22 -10.93 -13.34
N LYS A 90 10.03 -11.89 -12.43
CA LYS A 90 9.05 -13.00 -12.60
C LYS A 90 7.63 -12.50 -12.81
N GLU A 91 7.26 -11.38 -12.14
CA GLU A 91 5.95 -10.75 -12.26
C GLU A 91 5.85 -9.79 -13.47
N ASN A 92 6.91 -9.65 -14.27
CA ASN A 92 6.99 -8.71 -15.38
C ASN A 92 6.68 -7.26 -14.96
N ILE A 93 7.05 -6.85 -13.74
CA ILE A 93 6.90 -5.48 -13.26
C ILE A 93 8.14 -4.68 -13.66
N PRO A 94 8.00 -3.64 -14.52
CA PRO A 94 9.11 -2.75 -14.83
C PRO A 94 9.61 -2.07 -13.56
N ALA A 95 10.92 -2.18 -13.29
CA ALA A 95 11.49 -1.78 -12.01
C ALA A 95 12.81 -1.00 -12.18
N ALA A 96 13.03 -0.02 -11.30
CA ALA A 96 14.24 0.79 -11.23
C ALA A 96 14.59 1.08 -9.76
N PHE A 97 15.31 0.16 -9.12
CA PHE A 97 15.72 0.27 -7.72
C PHE A 97 17.17 0.68 -7.61
N LEU A 98 17.45 1.64 -6.71
CA LEU A 98 18.81 2.06 -6.38
C LEU A 98 19.42 1.11 -5.34
N PRO A 99 20.69 0.70 -5.53
CA PRO A 99 21.38 -0.09 -4.54
C PRO A 99 21.76 0.76 -3.32
N VAL A 100 21.52 0.20 -2.11
CA VAL A 100 21.96 0.70 -0.81
C VAL A 100 22.76 -0.36 -0.07
N LYS A 101 23.53 0.08 0.95
CA LYS A 101 24.47 -0.80 1.66
C LYS A 101 23.76 -1.92 2.45
N GLY A 102 22.69 -1.57 3.17
CA GLY A 102 21.99 -2.52 4.03
C GLY A 102 21.06 -3.46 3.27
N PRO A 103 20.81 -4.68 3.77
CA PRO A 103 19.97 -5.66 3.09
C PRO A 103 18.51 -5.22 3.04
N THR A 104 17.82 -5.57 1.97
CA THR A 104 16.36 -5.44 1.87
C THR A 104 15.71 -6.32 2.93
N ARG A 105 14.77 -5.79 3.67
CA ARG A 105 14.12 -6.49 4.80
C ARG A 105 13.26 -7.67 4.35
N LEU A 106 13.02 -8.58 5.29
CA LEU A 106 12.08 -9.67 5.18
C LEU A 106 10.85 -9.36 6.05
N ASN A 107 9.67 -9.67 5.55
CA ASN A 107 8.47 -9.73 6.38
C ASN A 107 7.92 -11.16 6.31
N VAL A 108 7.50 -11.70 7.45
CA VAL A 108 6.88 -13.01 7.51
C VAL A 108 5.43 -12.83 7.94
N THR A 109 4.51 -13.39 7.15
CA THR A 109 3.08 -13.46 7.48
C THR A 109 2.69 -14.92 7.60
N ILE A 110 2.11 -15.28 8.72
CA ILE A 110 1.58 -16.63 8.98
C ILE A 110 0.05 -16.51 8.92
N LEU A 111 -0.56 -17.24 8.00
CA LEU A 111 -2.02 -17.32 7.87
C LEU A 111 -2.48 -18.62 8.54
N GLY A 112 -3.27 -18.50 9.58
CA GLY A 112 -3.91 -19.63 10.27
C GLY A 112 -5.14 -20.14 9.53
N PRO A 113 -5.63 -21.35 9.87
CA PRO A 113 -6.81 -21.95 9.23
C PRO A 113 -8.13 -21.25 9.63
N ARG A 114 -8.17 -20.50 10.73
CA ARG A 114 -9.35 -19.74 11.15
C ARG A 114 -9.35 -18.34 10.53
N PRO A 115 -10.51 -17.80 10.14
CA PRO A 115 -10.63 -16.40 9.78
C PRO A 115 -10.10 -15.52 10.91
N GLY A 116 -9.14 -14.61 10.60
CA GLY A 116 -8.51 -13.74 11.60
C GLY A 116 -7.27 -14.29 12.29
N GLY A 117 -6.99 -15.59 12.22
CA GLY A 117 -5.76 -16.18 12.77
C GLY A 117 -4.53 -15.76 11.96
N ARG A 118 -3.78 -14.74 12.45
CA ARG A 118 -2.61 -14.20 11.75
C ARG A 118 -1.49 -13.90 12.72
N GLY A 119 -0.27 -14.28 12.33
CA GLY A 119 0.97 -13.80 12.90
C GLY A 119 1.73 -12.97 11.88
N ARG A 120 2.37 -11.88 12.30
CA ARG A 120 3.16 -11.06 11.39
C ARG A 120 4.42 -10.55 12.07
N VAL A 121 5.57 -10.82 11.43
CA VAL A 121 6.86 -10.28 11.82
C VAL A 121 7.33 -9.34 10.72
N ILE A 122 7.62 -8.10 11.07
CA ILE A 122 8.02 -7.04 10.13
C ILE A 122 9.39 -6.52 10.58
N GLN A 123 10.40 -6.67 9.73
CA GLN A 123 11.69 -6.02 9.94
C GLN A 123 11.63 -4.53 9.58
N GLU A 124 12.48 -3.73 10.21
CA GLU A 124 12.53 -2.28 9.96
C GLU A 124 13.11 -1.91 8.59
N GLY A 125 14.06 -2.67 8.10
CA GLY A 125 14.76 -2.43 6.85
C GLY A 125 16.13 -1.77 7.02
N PRO A 126 16.85 -1.49 5.92
CA PRO A 126 18.18 -0.95 5.98
C PRO A 126 18.19 0.49 6.48
N TRP A 127 19.26 0.82 7.23
CA TRP A 127 19.55 2.20 7.60
C TRP A 127 20.14 2.95 6.40
N LEU A 128 19.53 4.08 6.03
CA LEU A 128 20.02 4.94 4.96
C LEU A 128 20.95 6.02 5.50
N THR A 129 22.06 6.20 4.81
CA THR A 129 22.97 7.35 4.99
C THR A 129 22.39 8.60 4.30
N PRO A 130 22.80 9.81 4.75
CA PRO A 130 22.43 11.05 4.05
C PRO A 130 22.79 11.06 2.56
N GLN A 131 23.92 10.46 2.20
CA GLN A 131 24.40 10.33 0.81
C GLN A 131 23.48 9.45 -0.02
N GLU A 132 22.98 8.34 0.54
CA GLU A 132 22.01 7.46 -0.13
C GLU A 132 20.67 8.15 -0.35
N VAL A 133 20.19 8.92 0.65
CA VAL A 133 19.00 9.76 0.52
C VAL A 133 19.17 10.78 -0.61
N GLN A 134 20.30 11.49 -0.65
CA GLN A 134 20.58 12.48 -1.69
C GLN A 134 20.67 11.83 -3.10
N ARG A 135 21.35 10.69 -3.20
CA ARG A 135 21.46 9.91 -4.44
C ARG A 135 20.10 9.47 -4.94
N PHE A 136 19.21 9.05 -4.01
CA PHE A 136 17.83 8.70 -4.35
C PHE A 136 17.07 9.92 -4.90
N GLU A 137 17.14 11.08 -4.25
CA GLU A 137 16.44 12.30 -4.69
C GLU A 137 16.89 12.77 -6.08
N ILE A 138 18.18 12.63 -6.41
CA ILE A 138 18.71 12.92 -7.76
C ILE A 138 18.07 11.97 -8.78
N ARG A 139 18.06 10.67 -8.50
CA ARG A 139 17.50 9.65 -9.40
C ARG A 139 15.97 9.76 -9.51
N TYR A 140 15.31 10.09 -8.41
CA TYR A 140 13.88 10.31 -8.38
C TYR A 140 13.44 11.41 -9.35
N ARG A 141 14.14 12.54 -9.41
CA ARG A 141 13.88 13.60 -10.41
C ARG A 141 13.96 13.09 -11.84
N GLN A 142 14.92 12.22 -12.15
CA GLN A 142 15.04 11.63 -13.49
C GLN A 142 13.83 10.77 -13.84
N TRP A 143 13.33 9.95 -12.91
CA TRP A 143 12.13 9.15 -13.11
C TRP A 143 10.87 10.00 -13.26
N LEU A 144 10.76 11.11 -12.53
CA LEU A 144 9.61 12.02 -12.62
C LEU A 144 9.42 12.58 -14.03
N ARG A 145 10.48 12.89 -14.75
CA ARG A 145 10.40 13.44 -16.13
C ARG A 145 9.66 12.54 -17.10
N HIS A 146 9.63 11.24 -16.83
CA HIS A 146 8.94 10.23 -17.63
C HIS A 146 7.60 9.79 -17.02
N SER A 147 7.15 10.49 -15.98
CA SER A 147 5.96 10.12 -15.21
C SER A 147 4.85 11.15 -15.36
N ARG A 148 3.60 10.70 -15.44
CA ARG A 148 2.39 11.55 -15.39
C ARG A 148 1.81 11.72 -13.99
N LEU A 149 2.19 10.84 -13.07
CA LEU A 149 1.79 10.78 -11.68
C LEU A 149 2.80 9.94 -10.91
N VAL A 150 3.08 10.30 -9.67
CA VAL A 150 3.88 9.48 -8.76
C VAL A 150 3.03 9.04 -7.56
N VAL A 151 3.20 7.79 -7.15
CA VAL A 151 2.66 7.22 -5.91
C VAL A 151 3.82 7.02 -4.94
N LEU A 152 3.81 7.73 -3.84
CA LEU A 152 4.76 7.61 -2.74
C LEU A 152 4.10 6.76 -1.65
N ALA A 153 4.49 5.50 -1.51
CA ALA A 153 3.76 4.58 -0.66
C ALA A 153 4.65 3.70 0.23
N GLY A 154 4.19 3.48 1.45
CA GLY A 154 4.81 2.63 2.45
C GLY A 154 5.42 3.39 3.62
N ARG A 155 6.06 2.64 4.52
CA ARG A 155 6.80 3.20 5.65
C ARG A 155 8.04 3.96 5.16
N ASN A 156 8.42 5.00 5.87
CA ASN A 156 9.69 5.66 5.63
C ASN A 156 10.86 4.68 5.86
N ALA A 157 11.97 4.90 5.19
CA ALA A 157 13.18 4.13 5.44
C ALA A 157 13.85 4.57 6.75
N VAL A 158 14.50 3.64 7.44
CA VAL A 158 15.26 3.95 8.66
C VAL A 158 16.45 4.85 8.30
N GLY A 159 16.75 5.83 9.13
CA GLY A 159 17.80 6.83 8.86
C GLY A 159 17.39 7.95 7.89
N ALA A 160 16.29 7.80 7.14
CA ALA A 160 15.79 8.87 6.30
C ALA A 160 15.10 9.98 7.13
N PRO A 161 15.14 11.25 6.69
CA PRO A 161 14.45 12.34 7.38
C PRO A 161 12.94 12.07 7.53
N VAL A 162 12.35 12.46 8.65
CA VAL A 162 10.91 12.29 8.90
C VAL A 162 10.08 13.00 7.84
N ASP A 163 10.57 14.12 7.30
CA ASP A 163 9.92 14.91 6.26
C ASP A 163 10.26 14.46 4.83
N TRP A 164 10.89 13.28 4.67
CA TRP A 164 11.36 12.85 3.33
C TRP A 164 10.22 12.74 2.32
N TYR A 165 9.08 12.19 2.71
CA TYR A 165 7.89 12.18 1.82
C TYR A 165 7.44 13.59 1.43
N ALA A 166 7.49 14.57 2.33
CA ALA A 166 7.20 15.97 2.01
C ALA A 166 8.20 16.54 1.00
N ARG A 167 9.49 16.21 1.15
CA ARG A 167 10.54 16.60 0.19
C ARG A 167 10.28 16.00 -1.19
N LEU A 168 9.94 14.70 -1.25
CA LEU A 168 9.61 14.01 -2.50
C LEU A 168 8.36 14.61 -3.17
N VAL A 169 7.32 14.97 -2.40
CA VAL A 169 6.14 15.69 -2.92
C VAL A 169 6.53 17.03 -3.52
N ARG A 170 7.37 17.83 -2.83
CA ARG A 170 7.83 19.13 -3.36
C ARG A 170 8.66 18.98 -4.63
N LEU A 171 9.52 17.93 -4.70
CA LEU A 171 10.29 17.62 -5.91
C LEU A 171 9.37 17.24 -7.07
N ALA A 172 8.37 16.39 -6.84
CA ALA A 172 7.38 16.03 -7.85
C ALA A 172 6.62 17.27 -8.37
N ARG A 173 6.21 18.15 -7.47
CA ARG A 173 5.53 19.41 -7.84
C ARG A 173 6.42 20.32 -8.69
N LYS A 174 7.72 20.43 -8.38
CA LYS A 174 8.68 21.20 -9.20
C LYS A 174 8.83 20.66 -10.63
N GLU A 175 8.71 19.34 -10.80
CA GLU A 175 8.73 18.67 -12.10
C GLU A 175 7.33 18.62 -12.77
N GLY A 176 6.31 19.27 -12.20
CA GLY A 176 4.94 19.30 -12.72
C GLY A 176 4.21 17.96 -12.60
N VAL A 177 4.67 17.03 -11.75
CA VAL A 177 4.11 15.69 -11.59
C VAL A 177 3.26 15.63 -10.30
N PRO A 178 1.95 15.34 -10.39
CA PRO A 178 1.11 15.18 -9.21
C PRO A 178 1.55 13.97 -8.38
N ALA A 179 1.59 14.13 -7.04
CA ALA A 179 2.01 13.09 -6.11
C ALA A 179 0.84 12.57 -5.28
N ALA A 180 0.59 11.26 -5.32
CA ALA A 180 -0.28 10.55 -4.41
C ALA A 180 0.55 9.99 -3.25
N VAL A 181 0.08 10.15 -2.01
CA VAL A 181 0.79 9.72 -0.80
C VAL A 181 -0.05 8.69 -0.04
N ASP A 182 0.57 7.55 0.28
CA ASP A 182 0.02 6.49 1.12
C ASP A 182 1.07 6.05 2.16
N THR A 183 1.18 6.80 3.22
CA THR A 183 2.07 6.54 4.36
C THR A 183 1.33 6.85 5.67
N SER A 184 1.95 6.61 6.82
CA SER A 184 1.32 6.74 8.13
C SER A 184 2.14 7.58 9.10
N GLY A 185 1.54 7.98 10.21
CA GLY A 185 2.20 8.60 11.34
C GLY A 185 2.86 9.95 11.02
N ARG A 186 4.03 10.19 11.61
CA ARG A 186 4.80 11.43 11.44
C ARG A 186 5.15 11.74 9.96
N PRO A 187 5.55 10.77 9.11
CA PRO A 187 5.76 10.99 7.68
C PRO A 187 4.52 11.48 6.93
N LEU A 188 3.32 10.95 7.24
CA LEU A 188 2.07 11.43 6.64
C LEU A 188 1.79 12.87 7.07
N ARG A 189 1.91 13.17 8.37
CA ARG A 189 1.73 14.53 8.89
C ARG A 189 2.66 15.54 8.22
N ALA A 190 3.93 15.17 8.03
CA ALA A 190 4.90 16.00 7.30
C ALA A 190 4.54 16.16 5.82
N ALA A 191 4.10 15.08 5.14
CA ALA A 191 3.73 15.10 3.73
C ALA A 191 2.53 16.02 3.46
N LEU A 192 1.56 16.12 4.38
CA LEU A 192 0.42 17.02 4.27
C LEU A 192 0.85 18.49 4.18
N ASN A 193 1.94 18.90 4.86
CA ASN A 193 2.49 20.26 4.76
C ASN A 193 3.09 20.58 3.38
N ALA A 194 3.25 19.58 2.52
CA ALA A 194 3.67 19.75 1.12
C ALA A 194 2.48 19.78 0.14
N SER A 195 1.25 19.69 0.62
CA SER A 195 0.00 19.72 -0.16
C SER A 195 0.05 18.71 -1.32
N PRO A 196 0.09 17.40 -1.04
CA PRO A 196 0.09 16.38 -2.09
C PRO A 196 -1.20 16.42 -2.91
N PHE A 197 -1.12 15.97 -4.16
CA PHE A 197 -2.29 15.89 -5.04
C PHE A 197 -3.37 14.95 -4.46
N LEU A 198 -2.96 13.77 -3.96
CA LEU A 198 -3.85 12.78 -3.35
C LEU A 198 -3.24 12.23 -2.07
N VAL A 199 -4.09 12.00 -1.06
CA VAL A 199 -3.75 11.19 0.11
C VAL A 199 -4.70 10.02 0.25
N LYS A 200 -4.15 8.86 0.69
CA LYS A 200 -4.97 7.68 0.99
C LYS A 200 -4.74 7.20 2.42
N PRO A 201 -5.22 7.85 3.45
CA PRO A 201 -5.21 7.29 4.80
C PRO A 201 -6.26 6.18 4.96
N ASN A 202 -6.03 5.27 5.92
CA ASN A 202 -7.11 4.50 6.50
C ASN A 202 -7.74 5.27 7.67
N ARG A 203 -8.75 4.69 8.33
CA ARG A 203 -9.45 5.32 9.47
C ARG A 203 -8.47 5.67 10.59
N GLU A 204 -7.66 4.73 11.02
CA GLU A 204 -6.72 4.87 12.13
C GLU A 204 -5.63 5.91 11.79
N GLU A 205 -5.09 5.88 10.58
CA GLU A 205 -4.11 6.86 10.10
C GLU A 205 -4.70 8.28 10.04
N ALA A 206 -5.96 8.40 9.65
CA ALA A 206 -6.65 9.69 9.63
C ALA A 206 -6.93 10.20 11.05
N GLU A 207 -7.38 9.34 11.96
CA GLU A 207 -7.59 9.64 13.38
C GLU A 207 -6.29 10.10 14.05
N GLU A 208 -5.18 9.40 13.80
CA GLU A 208 -3.85 9.74 14.33
C GLU A 208 -3.38 11.13 13.86
N VAL A 209 -3.53 11.42 12.57
CA VAL A 209 -2.99 12.67 11.98
C VAL A 209 -3.89 13.88 12.25
N LEU A 210 -5.20 13.70 12.26
CA LEU A 210 -6.17 14.79 12.46
C LEU A 210 -6.57 14.97 13.93
N GLY A 211 -6.41 13.94 14.75
CA GLY A 211 -6.94 13.87 16.10
C GLY A 211 -8.45 13.62 16.12
N GLY A 212 -8.89 12.76 17.05
CA GLY A 212 -10.30 12.40 17.23
C GLY A 212 -10.75 11.20 16.43
N ARG A 213 -11.82 10.55 16.88
CA ARG A 213 -12.37 9.31 16.30
C ARG A 213 -13.27 9.60 15.10
N LEU A 214 -13.21 8.74 14.09
CA LEU A 214 -14.06 8.79 12.88
C LEU A 214 -15.22 7.76 12.99
N ASP A 215 -16.01 7.84 14.04
CA ASP A 215 -17.05 6.89 14.40
C ASP A 215 -18.44 7.23 13.80
N SER A 216 -18.56 8.34 13.07
CA SER A 216 -19.82 8.74 12.44
C SER A 216 -19.60 9.32 11.03
N PRO A 217 -20.62 9.24 10.15
CA PRO A 217 -20.54 9.85 8.81
C PRO A 217 -20.23 11.35 8.84
N ALA A 218 -20.70 12.08 9.84
CA ALA A 218 -20.41 13.51 10.01
C ALA A 218 -18.93 13.76 10.27
N LYS A 219 -18.32 12.99 11.18
CA LYS A 219 -16.89 13.08 11.49
C LYS A 219 -16.01 12.65 10.32
N ILE A 220 -16.43 11.64 9.53
CA ILE A 220 -15.74 11.24 8.30
C ILE A 220 -15.76 12.40 7.29
N LYS A 221 -16.91 13.03 7.07
CA LYS A 221 -17.03 14.20 6.18
C LYS A 221 -16.13 15.36 6.65
N GLU A 222 -16.11 15.60 7.95
CA GLU A 222 -15.26 16.66 8.53
C GLU A 222 -13.76 16.33 8.35
N ALA A 223 -13.34 15.09 8.57
CA ALA A 223 -11.97 14.68 8.31
C ALA A 223 -11.56 14.91 6.85
N VAL A 224 -12.43 14.57 5.90
CA VAL A 224 -12.21 14.83 4.47
C VAL A 224 -12.01 16.33 4.20
N ARG A 225 -12.86 17.20 4.77
CA ARG A 225 -12.71 18.66 4.65
C ARG A 225 -11.39 19.16 5.24
N ARG A 226 -10.98 18.63 6.39
CA ARG A 226 -9.70 18.96 7.04
C ARG A 226 -8.48 18.56 6.21
N PHE A 227 -8.53 17.47 5.45
CA PHE A 227 -7.49 17.15 4.46
C PHE A 227 -7.48 18.18 3.31
N HIS A 228 -8.66 18.54 2.77
CA HIS A 228 -8.75 19.58 1.72
C HIS A 228 -8.23 20.92 2.20
N ALA A 229 -8.55 21.33 3.43
CA ALA A 229 -8.05 22.57 4.04
C ALA A 229 -6.50 22.62 4.15
N ARG A 230 -5.82 21.46 4.10
CA ARG A 230 -4.35 21.37 4.02
C ARG A 230 -3.83 21.35 2.57
N GLY A 231 -4.66 21.69 1.59
CA GLY A 231 -4.28 21.78 0.18
C GLY A 231 -4.27 20.44 -0.56
N VAL A 232 -4.76 19.36 0.03
CA VAL A 232 -4.94 18.08 -0.65
C VAL A 232 -6.09 18.18 -1.65
N ARG A 233 -5.84 17.85 -2.92
CA ARG A 233 -6.88 17.96 -3.96
C ARG A 233 -7.81 16.76 -4.03
N VAL A 234 -7.31 15.56 -3.71
CA VAL A 234 -8.10 14.31 -3.72
C VAL A 234 -7.87 13.58 -2.43
N VAL A 235 -8.94 13.21 -1.75
CA VAL A 235 -8.90 12.38 -0.52
C VAL A 235 -9.53 11.02 -0.83
N LEU A 236 -8.81 9.94 -0.50
CA LEU A 236 -9.29 8.56 -0.63
C LEU A 236 -9.16 7.89 0.75
N LEU A 237 -10.20 7.98 1.56
CA LEU A 237 -10.22 7.46 2.93
C LEU A 237 -10.75 6.02 2.94
N SER A 238 -9.91 5.04 3.28
CA SER A 238 -10.33 3.65 3.39
C SER A 238 -10.91 3.34 4.78
N LEU A 239 -12.02 2.56 4.80
CA LEU A 239 -12.84 2.28 5.98
C LEU A 239 -12.97 0.75 6.24
N GLY A 240 -11.99 -0.05 5.79
CA GLY A 240 -12.01 -1.50 5.93
C GLY A 240 -13.21 -2.14 5.22
N GLU A 241 -13.97 -2.95 5.92
CA GLU A 241 -15.18 -3.61 5.41
C GLU A 241 -16.29 -2.63 4.97
N TRP A 242 -16.24 -1.39 5.45
CA TRP A 242 -17.17 -0.33 5.04
C TRP A 242 -16.79 0.32 3.72
N GLY A 243 -15.70 -0.13 3.08
CA GLY A 243 -15.25 0.34 1.78
C GLY A 243 -14.40 1.60 1.84
N ALA A 244 -14.73 2.63 1.06
CA ALA A 244 -13.95 3.85 1.01
C ALA A 244 -14.80 5.09 0.70
N VAL A 245 -14.31 6.23 1.20
CA VAL A 245 -14.83 7.55 0.86
C VAL A 245 -13.83 8.23 -0.07
N GLY A 246 -14.31 8.80 -1.17
CA GLY A 246 -13.53 9.59 -2.13
C GLY A 246 -14.07 11.02 -2.22
N SER A 247 -13.16 12.00 -2.33
CA SER A 247 -13.51 13.39 -2.52
C SER A 247 -12.49 14.12 -3.40
N ASP A 248 -12.96 15.02 -4.24
CA ASP A 248 -12.14 15.93 -5.06
C ASP A 248 -12.21 17.42 -4.60
N GLY A 249 -12.81 17.62 -3.41
CA GLY A 249 -13.06 18.94 -2.82
C GLY A 249 -14.40 19.56 -3.20
N LYS A 250 -15.08 19.04 -4.22
CA LYS A 250 -16.43 19.47 -4.62
C LYS A 250 -17.49 18.52 -4.09
N GLU A 251 -17.24 17.22 -4.24
CA GLU A 251 -18.16 16.15 -3.87
C GLU A 251 -17.49 15.15 -2.93
N ILE A 252 -18.31 14.46 -2.16
CA ILE A 252 -17.91 13.37 -1.26
C ILE A 252 -18.77 12.16 -1.59
N TRP A 253 -18.13 11.09 -2.00
CA TRP A 253 -18.78 9.84 -2.36
C TRP A 253 -18.33 8.71 -1.45
N HIS A 254 -19.22 7.77 -1.17
CA HIS A 254 -18.95 6.55 -0.43
C HIS A 254 -19.26 5.34 -1.31
N ALA A 255 -18.31 4.42 -1.46
CA ALA A 255 -18.50 3.14 -2.13
C ALA A 255 -18.32 2.00 -1.13
N ARG A 256 -19.27 1.07 -1.08
CA ARG A 256 -19.22 -0.12 -0.23
C ARG A 256 -18.86 -1.35 -1.04
N PRO A 257 -18.02 -2.26 -0.52
CA PRO A 257 -17.76 -3.54 -1.15
C PRO A 257 -18.97 -4.48 -0.98
N PRO A 258 -19.16 -5.47 -1.84
CA PRO A 258 -20.03 -6.59 -1.53
C PRO A 258 -19.46 -7.39 -0.36
N ARG A 259 -20.32 -8.06 0.40
CA ARG A 259 -19.89 -8.95 1.49
C ARG A 259 -19.06 -10.10 0.92
N ILE A 260 -17.89 -10.33 1.48
CA ILE A 260 -16.98 -11.43 1.15
C ILE A 260 -16.42 -12.06 2.43
N LEU A 261 -15.88 -13.26 2.31
CA LEU A 261 -14.99 -13.84 3.33
C LEU A 261 -13.56 -13.53 2.91
N PRO A 262 -12.84 -12.64 3.60
CA PRO A 262 -11.50 -12.27 3.19
C PRO A 262 -10.48 -13.37 3.51
N GLY A 263 -9.62 -13.67 2.55
CA GLY A 263 -8.45 -14.54 2.74
C GLY A 263 -7.24 -13.76 3.30
N ASN A 264 -7.00 -12.55 2.79
CA ASN A 264 -5.91 -11.69 3.26
C ASN A 264 -6.25 -10.21 3.06
N GLU A 265 -6.21 -9.43 4.14
CA GLU A 265 -6.50 -7.98 4.08
C GLU A 265 -5.27 -7.13 3.72
N VAL A 266 -4.06 -7.72 3.75
CA VAL A 266 -2.83 -7.01 3.40
C VAL A 266 -2.86 -6.62 1.93
N GLY A 267 -2.55 -5.36 1.63
CA GLY A 267 -2.53 -4.85 0.26
C GLY A 267 -3.89 -4.36 -0.28
N CYS A 268 -5.01 -4.52 0.46
CA CYS A 268 -6.33 -4.02 0.02
C CYS A 268 -6.32 -2.51 -0.21
N GLY A 269 -5.67 -1.74 0.68
CA GLY A 269 -5.50 -0.30 0.51
C GLY A 269 -4.65 0.08 -0.70
N ASP A 270 -3.63 -0.73 -1.01
CA ASP A 270 -2.76 -0.53 -2.17
C ASP A 270 -3.53 -0.81 -3.47
N ALA A 271 -4.33 -1.88 -3.47
CA ALA A 271 -5.20 -2.25 -4.59
C ALA A 271 -6.33 -1.22 -4.80
N LEU A 272 -6.92 -0.71 -3.72
CA LEU A 272 -7.87 0.41 -3.76
C LEU A 272 -7.25 1.63 -4.47
N LEU A 273 -6.06 2.04 -4.05
CA LEU A 273 -5.35 3.18 -4.65
C LEU A 273 -5.06 2.94 -6.13
N ALA A 274 -4.54 1.78 -6.48
CA ALA A 274 -4.24 1.41 -7.87
C ALA A 274 -5.48 1.41 -8.77
N GLY A 275 -6.56 0.78 -8.31
CA GLY A 275 -7.85 0.75 -9.01
C GLY A 275 -8.41 2.15 -9.24
N PHE A 276 -8.42 2.97 -8.19
CA PHE A 276 -8.84 4.37 -8.28
C PHE A 276 -8.01 5.16 -9.29
N LEU A 277 -6.69 5.12 -9.20
CA LEU A 277 -5.78 5.87 -10.09
C LEU A 277 -5.84 5.39 -11.55
N SER A 278 -6.18 4.12 -11.79
CA SER A 278 -6.35 3.58 -13.15
C SER A 278 -7.53 4.19 -13.90
N ALA A 279 -8.57 4.60 -13.16
CA ALA A 279 -9.82 5.15 -13.70
C ALA A 279 -9.88 6.68 -13.54
N PHE A 280 -9.28 7.25 -12.49
CA PHE A 280 -9.29 8.68 -12.21
C PHE A 280 -8.75 9.47 -13.41
N LYS A 281 -9.37 10.56 -13.80
CA LYS A 281 -9.20 11.35 -15.04
C LYS A 281 -9.85 10.78 -16.31
N ARG A 282 -10.25 9.50 -16.32
CA ARG A 282 -10.96 8.89 -17.47
C ARG A 282 -12.44 8.70 -17.18
N LYS A 283 -12.79 8.65 -15.91
CA LYS A 283 -14.14 8.38 -15.39
C LYS A 283 -14.48 9.42 -14.33
N SER A 284 -15.75 9.48 -13.97
CA SER A 284 -16.22 10.28 -12.83
C SER A 284 -15.61 9.80 -11.52
N LEU A 285 -15.60 10.68 -10.52
CA LEU A 285 -15.09 10.34 -9.19
C LEU A 285 -15.78 9.09 -8.58
N PRO A 286 -17.12 8.96 -8.60
CA PRO A 286 -17.79 7.78 -8.07
C PRO A 286 -17.43 6.50 -8.81
N GLU A 287 -17.25 6.53 -10.14
CA GLU A 287 -16.83 5.35 -10.91
C GLU A 287 -15.39 4.95 -10.59
N ALA A 288 -14.48 5.92 -10.46
CA ALA A 288 -13.11 5.67 -10.06
C ALA A 288 -13.05 5.08 -8.64
N LEU A 289 -13.88 5.59 -7.73
CA LEU A 289 -13.99 5.10 -6.35
C LEU A 289 -14.52 3.65 -6.32
N ARG A 290 -15.59 3.35 -7.06
CA ARG A 290 -16.13 1.98 -7.17
C ARG A 290 -15.09 1.01 -7.71
N ARG A 291 -14.36 1.38 -8.76
CA ARG A 291 -13.27 0.57 -9.30
C ARG A 291 -12.17 0.34 -8.26
N GLY A 292 -11.81 1.37 -7.51
CA GLY A 292 -10.85 1.24 -6.41
C GLY A 292 -11.30 0.23 -5.36
N VAL A 293 -12.54 0.35 -4.88
CA VAL A 293 -13.13 -0.57 -3.89
C VAL A 293 -13.20 -1.99 -4.44
N ALA A 294 -13.60 -2.17 -5.70
CA ALA A 294 -13.61 -3.49 -6.36
C ALA A 294 -12.20 -4.12 -6.39
N CYS A 295 -11.16 -3.35 -6.70
CA CYS A 295 -9.77 -3.83 -6.66
C CYS A 295 -9.33 -4.21 -5.24
N GLY A 296 -9.66 -3.39 -4.22
CA GLY A 296 -9.39 -3.72 -2.82
C GLY A 296 -10.07 -5.01 -2.39
N THR A 297 -11.34 -5.20 -2.79
CA THR A 297 -12.11 -6.42 -2.52
C THR A 297 -11.52 -7.63 -3.25
N ALA A 298 -11.11 -7.49 -4.52
CA ALA A 298 -10.44 -8.56 -5.28
C ALA A 298 -9.12 -8.97 -4.64
N ASN A 299 -8.36 -8.01 -4.10
CA ASN A 299 -7.13 -8.33 -3.34
C ASN A 299 -7.44 -9.16 -2.09
N ALA A 300 -8.51 -8.83 -1.35
CA ALA A 300 -8.87 -9.54 -0.13
C ALA A 300 -9.19 -11.04 -0.36
N LEU A 301 -9.54 -11.42 -1.57
CA LEU A 301 -9.79 -12.82 -1.97
C LEU A 301 -8.50 -13.61 -2.28
N ASN A 302 -7.34 -12.95 -2.31
CA ASN A 302 -6.07 -13.56 -2.70
C ASN A 302 -5.08 -13.57 -1.53
N PRO A 303 -4.24 -14.61 -1.40
CA PRO A 303 -3.27 -14.71 -0.31
C PRO A 303 -2.09 -13.75 -0.44
N VAL A 304 -1.75 -13.31 -1.67
CA VAL A 304 -0.60 -12.45 -1.96
C VAL A 304 -1.05 -10.99 -2.03
N PRO A 305 -0.40 -10.08 -1.26
CA PRO A 305 -0.70 -8.66 -1.30
C PRO A 305 -0.50 -8.03 -2.69
N GLY A 306 -1.49 -7.25 -3.14
CA GLY A 306 -1.47 -6.62 -4.44
C GLY A 306 -1.78 -7.56 -5.61
N LEU A 307 -2.12 -8.82 -5.37
CA LEU A 307 -2.58 -9.74 -6.40
C LEU A 307 -4.09 -9.65 -6.55
N ILE A 308 -4.55 -9.41 -7.78
CA ILE A 308 -5.97 -9.42 -8.13
C ILE A 308 -6.19 -10.32 -9.36
N ASP A 309 -7.24 -11.11 -9.32
CA ASP A 309 -7.68 -11.88 -10.49
C ASP A 309 -8.59 -11.02 -11.39
N PRO A 310 -8.31 -10.89 -12.70
CA PRO A 310 -9.12 -10.08 -13.60
C PRO A 310 -10.57 -10.56 -13.75
N GLY A 311 -10.82 -11.86 -13.60
CA GLY A 311 -12.16 -12.45 -13.67
C GLY A 311 -12.99 -12.07 -12.44
N GLN A 312 -12.41 -12.26 -11.25
CA GLN A 312 -13.02 -11.83 -9.99
C GLN A 312 -13.30 -10.32 -9.98
N LEU A 313 -12.34 -9.51 -10.45
CA LEU A 313 -12.53 -8.06 -10.53
C LEU A 313 -13.73 -7.68 -11.40
N ARG A 314 -13.87 -8.26 -12.60
CA ARG A 314 -15.03 -7.99 -13.47
C ARG A 314 -16.36 -8.35 -12.81
N GLN A 315 -16.41 -9.45 -12.06
CA GLN A 315 -17.62 -9.85 -11.33
C GLN A 315 -17.96 -8.86 -10.21
N LEU A 316 -16.94 -8.39 -9.47
CA LEU A 316 -17.09 -7.40 -8.41
C LEU A 316 -17.55 -6.05 -8.97
N GLU A 317 -16.94 -5.57 -10.06
CA GLU A 317 -17.35 -4.33 -10.73
C GLU A 317 -18.84 -4.39 -11.17
N LYS A 318 -19.30 -5.51 -11.72
CA LYS A 318 -20.72 -5.72 -12.08
C LYS A 318 -21.65 -5.68 -10.87
N LYS A 319 -21.25 -6.29 -9.74
CA LYS A 319 -22.05 -6.27 -8.49
C LYS A 319 -22.16 -4.87 -7.89
N MET A 320 -21.14 -4.04 -8.06
CA MET A 320 -21.09 -2.68 -7.51
C MET A 320 -21.71 -1.62 -8.44
N SER A 321 -22.04 -1.97 -9.66
CA SER A 321 -22.71 -1.08 -10.63
C SER A 321 -24.23 -1.10 -10.51
N ARG A 322 -24.77 -2.08 -9.76
CA ARG A 322 -26.18 -2.22 -9.39
C ARG A 322 -26.44 -1.60 -8.02
#